data_6b451ab9525e1464fdceadd755affa84
#
_entry.id   6b451ab9525e1464fdceadd755affa84
#
_cell.length_a   1.000
_cell.length_b   1.000
_cell.length_c   1.000
_cell.angle_alpha   90.00
_cell.angle_beta   90.00
_cell.angle_gamma   90.00
#
_symmetry.space_group_name_H-M   'P 1'
#
loop_
_entity.id
_entity.type
_entity.pdbx_description
1 polymer ?
#
loop_
_entity_poly.entity_id
_entity_poly.type
_entity_poly.pdbx_seq_one_letter_code
_entity_poly.pdbx_strand_id
1 'polypeptide(L)'
;VDRFCTVRFDTNNYSVPAAYCGKEVSVKAGPEMVWIYCEGKCVAQHQRCLDRHQAIYKLEHYLPLLEKKGRAIFYARPVQDTLPRNFLDWLQKQRLSPKELVELLRRCQEEDCDAIMTQSSCHAPSAQIQDTVAVQEVDLHLYDTFLRGKVGAAL
;
A
#
# COMPACT_ATOMS: atom_id res chain seq x y z
N VAL A 1 -9.89 -12.20 16.73
CA VAL A 1 -9.40 -11.62 15.47
C VAL A 1 -8.19 -12.40 15.01
N ASP A 2 -8.18 -12.82 13.76
CA ASP A 2 -7.08 -13.57 13.19
C ASP A 2 -5.89 -12.66 12.78
N ARG A 3 -4.80 -13.29 12.30
CA ARG A 3 -3.58 -12.58 11.84
C ARG A 3 -3.79 -11.69 10.60
N PHE A 4 -4.92 -11.86 9.91
CA PHE A 4 -5.31 -11.05 8.76
C PHE A 4 -6.23 -9.90 9.14
N CYS A 5 -6.41 -9.67 10.45
CA CYS A 5 -7.33 -8.67 11.01
C CYS A 5 -8.77 -8.91 10.56
N THR A 6 -9.19 -10.18 10.55
CA THR A 6 -10.57 -10.56 10.23
C THR A 6 -11.20 -11.38 11.35
N VAL A 7 -12.52 -11.35 11.40
CA VAL A 7 -13.38 -12.11 12.29
C VAL A 7 -14.33 -12.92 11.46
N ARG A 8 -14.39 -14.23 11.73
CA ARG A 8 -15.31 -15.12 11.03
C ARG A 8 -16.66 -15.14 11.72
N PHE A 9 -17.69 -14.80 10.97
CA PHE A 9 -19.08 -14.88 11.42
C PHE A 9 -19.96 -15.35 10.26
N ASP A 10 -20.85 -16.33 10.51
CA ASP A 10 -21.80 -16.89 9.54
C ASP A 10 -21.14 -17.26 8.20
N THR A 11 -20.04 -18.04 8.27
CA THR A 11 -19.18 -18.46 7.14
C THR A 11 -18.38 -17.35 6.44
N ASN A 12 -18.67 -16.07 6.72
CA ASN A 12 -18.03 -14.90 6.13
C ASN A 12 -16.93 -14.31 7.02
N ASN A 13 -15.98 -13.61 6.40
CA ASN A 13 -14.90 -12.92 7.11
C ASN A 13 -15.12 -11.41 7.05
N TYR A 14 -15.13 -10.76 8.19
CA TYR A 14 -15.34 -9.31 8.32
C TYR A 14 -14.06 -8.67 8.84
N SER A 15 -13.59 -7.61 8.19
CA SER A 15 -12.38 -6.92 8.60
C SER A 15 -12.56 -6.12 9.88
N VAL A 16 -11.48 -6.02 10.65
CA VAL A 16 -11.40 -5.23 11.89
C VAL A 16 -10.15 -4.36 11.83
N PRO A 17 -10.13 -3.17 12.44
CA PRO A 17 -8.94 -2.34 12.45
C PRO A 17 -7.71 -3.11 12.95
N ALA A 18 -6.58 -2.92 12.27
CA ALA A 18 -5.34 -3.66 12.50
C ALA A 18 -4.82 -3.60 13.95
N ALA A 19 -5.21 -2.56 14.70
CA ALA A 19 -4.88 -2.41 16.12
C ALA A 19 -5.48 -3.50 17.02
N TYR A 20 -6.50 -4.21 16.54
CA TYR A 20 -7.19 -5.29 17.28
C TYR A 20 -6.79 -6.69 16.81
N CYS A 21 -5.80 -6.81 15.94
CA CYS A 21 -5.27 -8.09 15.49
C CYS A 21 -4.82 -8.94 16.69
N GLY A 22 -5.26 -10.21 16.74
CA GLY A 22 -4.93 -11.13 17.82
C GLY A 22 -5.77 -10.95 19.11
N LYS A 23 -6.62 -9.92 19.19
CA LYS A 23 -7.49 -9.71 20.36
C LYS A 23 -8.79 -10.54 20.25
N GLU A 24 -9.38 -10.82 21.40
CA GLU A 24 -10.73 -11.38 21.47
C GLU A 24 -11.77 -10.29 21.26
N VAL A 25 -12.79 -10.62 20.48
CA VAL A 25 -13.88 -9.71 20.16
C VAL A 25 -15.22 -10.43 20.24
N SER A 26 -16.27 -9.71 20.56
CA SER A 26 -17.64 -10.19 20.50
C SER A 26 -18.33 -9.65 19.25
N VAL A 27 -19.12 -10.50 18.60
CA VAL A 27 -19.88 -10.15 17.40
C VAL A 27 -21.36 -10.09 17.74
N LYS A 28 -22.02 -9.00 17.42
CA LYS A 28 -23.47 -8.87 17.45
C LYS A 28 -23.96 -8.70 16.01
N ALA A 29 -24.94 -9.49 15.62
CA ALA A 29 -25.49 -9.41 14.28
C ALA A 29 -26.99 -9.12 14.36
N GLY A 30 -27.42 -8.16 13.55
CA GLY A 30 -28.80 -7.91 13.22
C GLY A 30 -29.15 -8.47 11.84
N PRO A 31 -30.33 -8.17 11.31
CA PRO A 31 -30.75 -8.62 9.99
C PRO A 31 -29.86 -8.05 8.85
N GLU A 32 -29.47 -6.81 8.97
CA GLU A 32 -28.72 -6.09 7.92
C GLU A 32 -27.28 -5.73 8.28
N MET A 33 -26.96 -5.73 9.59
CA MET A 33 -25.70 -5.21 10.09
C MET A 33 -25.02 -6.17 11.03
N VAL A 34 -23.69 -6.17 11.00
CA VAL A 34 -22.80 -6.88 11.90
C VAL A 34 -21.95 -5.87 12.65
N TRP A 35 -21.98 -5.91 13.98
CA TRP A 35 -21.16 -5.06 14.85
C TRP A 35 -20.15 -5.92 15.58
N ILE A 36 -18.92 -5.46 15.61
CA ILE A 36 -17.81 -6.14 16.27
C ILE A 36 -17.35 -5.27 17.44
N TYR A 37 -17.30 -5.86 18.62
CA TYR A 37 -16.95 -5.18 19.87
C TYR A 37 -15.69 -5.77 20.47
N CYS A 38 -14.80 -4.91 20.94
CA CYS A 38 -13.64 -5.26 21.75
C CYS A 38 -13.72 -4.51 23.07
N GLU A 39 -13.65 -5.22 24.18
CA GLU A 39 -13.72 -4.61 25.53
C GLU A 39 -14.93 -3.69 25.71
N GLY A 40 -16.09 -4.06 25.17
CA GLY A 40 -17.32 -3.28 25.24
C GLY A 40 -17.45 -2.12 24.25
N LYS A 41 -16.38 -1.78 23.53
CA LYS A 41 -16.37 -0.73 22.51
C LYS A 41 -16.62 -1.29 21.13
N CYS A 42 -17.52 -0.69 20.36
CA CYS A 42 -17.73 -1.04 18.95
C CYS A 42 -16.49 -0.60 18.14
N VAL A 43 -15.80 -1.58 17.54
CA VAL A 43 -14.54 -1.36 16.81
C VAL A 43 -14.72 -1.47 15.31
N ALA A 44 -15.75 -2.18 14.86
CA ALA A 44 -16.09 -2.28 13.44
C ALA A 44 -17.59 -2.51 13.25
N GLN A 45 -18.09 -2.04 12.12
CA GLN A 45 -19.47 -2.21 11.69
C GLN A 45 -19.48 -2.52 10.22
N HIS A 46 -20.21 -3.56 9.80
CA HIS A 46 -20.29 -3.98 8.40
C HIS A 46 -21.73 -4.26 8.01
N GLN A 47 -22.04 -4.11 6.74
CA GLN A 47 -23.26 -4.66 6.19
C GLN A 47 -23.18 -6.18 6.22
N ARG A 48 -24.25 -6.84 6.67
CA ARG A 48 -24.32 -8.29 6.74
C ARG A 48 -24.39 -8.86 5.32
N CYS A 49 -23.46 -9.75 5.01
CA CYS A 49 -23.48 -10.51 3.76
C CYS A 49 -24.22 -11.83 4.01
N LEU A 50 -25.25 -12.10 3.21
CA LEU A 50 -26.04 -13.33 3.26
C LEU A 50 -25.42 -14.44 2.40
N ASP A 51 -24.51 -14.10 1.50
CA ASP A 51 -23.74 -15.07 0.74
C ASP A 51 -22.76 -15.80 1.64
N ARG A 52 -22.25 -16.95 1.17
CA ARG A 52 -21.32 -17.77 1.94
C ARG A 52 -19.89 -17.57 1.44
N HIS A 53 -18.93 -17.72 2.37
CA HIS A 53 -17.49 -17.69 2.11
C HIS A 53 -17.00 -16.39 1.50
N GLN A 54 -17.67 -15.28 1.80
CA GLN A 54 -17.26 -13.96 1.37
C GLN A 54 -16.30 -13.32 2.36
N ALA A 55 -15.44 -12.43 1.84
CA ALA A 55 -14.56 -11.60 2.65
C ALA A 55 -14.95 -10.13 2.46
N ILE A 56 -15.45 -9.52 3.52
CA ILE A 56 -15.93 -8.15 3.54
C ILE A 56 -14.85 -7.26 4.15
N TYR A 57 -14.14 -6.53 3.31
CA TYR A 57 -13.05 -5.66 3.73
C TYR A 57 -13.48 -4.20 3.75
N LYS A 58 -13.00 -3.48 4.76
CA LYS A 58 -12.96 -2.02 4.78
C LYS A 58 -11.51 -1.59 4.69
N LEU A 59 -11.18 -0.82 3.68
CA LEU A 59 -9.80 -0.39 3.39
C LEU A 59 -9.20 0.41 4.56
N GLU A 60 -10.02 1.24 5.22
CA GLU A 60 -9.64 2.04 6.39
C GLU A 60 -9.00 1.22 7.54
N HIS A 61 -9.44 -0.04 7.70
CA HIS A 61 -8.90 -0.93 8.73
C HIS A 61 -7.43 -1.30 8.51
N TYR A 62 -6.96 -1.24 7.28
CA TYR A 62 -5.61 -1.65 6.85
C TYR A 62 -4.66 -0.49 6.56
N LEU A 63 -5.15 0.74 6.41
CA LEU A 63 -4.33 1.90 6.08
C LEU A 63 -3.08 2.06 6.97
N PRO A 64 -3.17 1.89 8.32
CA PRO A 64 -1.99 2.00 9.18
C PRO A 64 -0.92 0.91 8.94
N LEU A 65 -1.35 -0.27 8.46
CA LEU A 65 -0.42 -1.34 8.08
C LEU A 65 0.24 -1.06 6.73
N LEU A 66 -0.55 -0.56 5.78
CA LEU A 66 -0.10 -0.24 4.43
C LEU A 66 0.91 0.92 4.45
N GLU A 67 0.74 1.90 5.32
CA GLU A 67 1.70 2.98 5.52
C GLU A 67 3.09 2.46 5.92
N LYS A 68 3.13 1.44 6.79
CA LYS A 68 4.37 0.82 7.22
C LYS A 68 5.00 -0.09 6.16
N LYS A 69 4.19 -0.62 5.25
CA LYS A 69 4.59 -1.61 4.23
C LYS A 69 4.19 -1.15 2.83
N GLY A 70 4.73 -0.03 2.37
CA GLY A 70 4.33 0.63 1.12
C GLY A 70 4.28 -0.29 -0.11
N ARG A 71 5.22 -1.25 -0.25
CA ARG A 71 5.20 -2.21 -1.36
C ARG A 71 4.07 -3.23 -1.28
N ALA A 72 3.52 -3.48 -0.08
CA ALA A 72 2.43 -4.44 0.11
C ALA A 72 1.07 -3.88 -0.33
N ILE A 73 0.96 -2.57 -0.56
CA ILE A 73 -0.28 -1.91 -0.96
C ILE A 73 -0.89 -2.57 -2.19
N PHE A 74 -0.09 -2.79 -3.23
CA PHE A 74 -0.56 -3.34 -4.51
C PHE A 74 -0.94 -4.82 -4.47
N TYR A 75 -0.44 -5.57 -3.47
CA TYR A 75 -0.65 -7.00 -3.32
C TYR A 75 -1.60 -7.36 -2.18
N ALA A 76 -2.05 -6.37 -1.42
CA ALA A 76 -2.97 -6.59 -0.32
C ALA A 76 -4.38 -6.89 -0.84
N ARG A 77 -4.94 -8.05 -0.47
CA ARG A 77 -6.31 -8.42 -0.85
C ARG A 77 -7.34 -7.34 -0.54
N PRO A 78 -7.34 -6.69 0.63
CA PRO A 78 -8.29 -5.61 0.91
C PRO A 78 -8.25 -4.47 -0.10
N VAL A 79 -7.08 -4.18 -0.67
CA VAL A 79 -6.90 -3.14 -1.70
C VAL A 79 -7.41 -3.63 -3.05
N GLN A 80 -7.05 -4.86 -3.43
CA GLN A 80 -7.44 -5.46 -4.71
C GLN A 80 -8.94 -5.73 -4.83
N ASP A 81 -9.60 -6.09 -3.71
CA ASP A 81 -11.03 -6.39 -3.68
C ASP A 81 -11.89 -5.11 -3.57
N THR A 82 -11.32 -4.00 -3.08
CA THR A 82 -12.05 -2.75 -2.87
C THR A 82 -11.88 -1.77 -4.04
N LEU A 83 -10.73 -1.78 -4.71
CA LEU A 83 -10.40 -0.81 -5.75
C LEU A 83 -10.43 -1.42 -7.16
N PRO A 84 -10.87 -0.66 -8.17
CA PRO A 84 -10.86 -1.12 -9.55
C PRO A 84 -9.43 -1.30 -10.07
N ARG A 85 -9.21 -2.30 -10.94
CA ARG A 85 -7.89 -2.67 -11.46
C ARG A 85 -7.23 -1.54 -12.26
N ASN A 86 -8.00 -0.80 -13.06
CA ASN A 86 -7.52 0.37 -13.80
C ASN A 86 -6.89 1.42 -12.86
N PHE A 87 -7.49 1.63 -11.70
CA PHE A 87 -6.97 2.55 -10.69
C PHE A 87 -5.68 2.03 -10.05
N LEU A 88 -5.60 0.74 -9.74
CA LEU A 88 -4.40 0.11 -9.20
C LEU A 88 -3.23 0.17 -10.19
N ASP A 89 -3.48 -0.10 -11.47
CA ASP A 89 -2.48 0.00 -12.53
C ASP A 89 -1.99 1.44 -12.73
N TRP A 90 -2.89 2.40 -12.62
CA TRP A 90 -2.54 3.81 -12.64
C TRP A 90 -1.70 4.20 -11.44
N LEU A 91 -2.09 3.81 -10.20
CA LEU A 91 -1.34 4.06 -8.97
C LEU A 91 0.09 3.48 -9.05
N GLN A 92 0.24 2.29 -9.64
CA GLN A 92 1.54 1.63 -9.76
C GLN A 92 2.52 2.39 -10.67
N LYS A 93 2.00 3.11 -11.66
CA LYS A 93 2.78 3.98 -12.54
C LYS A 93 3.21 5.30 -11.86
N GLN A 94 2.47 5.73 -10.85
CA GLN A 94 2.81 6.89 -10.05
C GLN A 94 3.91 6.49 -9.06
N ARG A 95 5.08 7.10 -9.14
CA ARG A 95 6.19 6.87 -8.20
C ARG A 95 5.95 7.60 -6.87
N LEU A 96 4.86 7.28 -6.21
CA LEU A 96 4.44 7.92 -4.97
C LEU A 96 5.11 7.27 -3.74
N SER A 97 5.33 8.07 -2.71
CA SER A 97 5.76 7.56 -1.42
C SER A 97 4.63 6.75 -0.74
N PRO A 98 4.95 5.84 0.20
CA PRO A 98 3.93 5.09 0.93
C PRO A 98 2.88 5.96 1.63
N LYS A 99 3.27 7.14 2.13
CA LYS A 99 2.37 8.08 2.78
C LYS A 99 1.39 8.71 1.79
N GLU A 100 1.88 9.15 0.65
CA GLU A 100 1.05 9.72 -0.42
C GLU A 100 0.08 8.68 -0.98
N LEU A 101 0.53 7.42 -1.14
CA LEU A 101 -0.34 6.33 -1.54
C LEU A 101 -1.49 6.10 -0.55
N VAL A 102 -1.19 6.07 0.75
CA VAL A 102 -2.22 5.90 1.79
C VAL A 102 -3.18 7.08 1.82
N GLU A 103 -2.69 8.29 1.62
CA GLU A 103 -3.54 9.49 1.55
C GLU A 103 -4.48 9.45 0.34
N LEU A 104 -3.98 9.03 -0.83
CA LEU A 104 -4.82 8.81 -2.01
C LEU A 104 -5.85 7.70 -1.77
N LEU A 105 -5.46 6.60 -1.13
CA LEU A 105 -6.39 5.53 -0.79
C LEU A 105 -7.48 5.98 0.19
N ARG A 106 -7.16 6.92 1.09
CA ARG A 106 -8.14 7.52 2.00
C ARG A 106 -9.13 8.38 1.22
N ARG A 107 -8.65 9.20 0.31
CA ARG A 107 -9.51 10.03 -0.56
C ARG A 107 -10.43 9.19 -1.46
N CYS A 108 -9.97 8.04 -1.94
CA CYS A 108 -10.80 7.13 -2.75
C CYS A 108 -12.02 6.55 -2.00
N GLN A 109 -12.09 6.69 -0.70
CA GLN A 109 -13.28 6.28 0.07
C GLN A 109 -14.36 7.37 0.09
N GLU A 110 -13.97 8.62 -0.14
CA GLU A 110 -14.83 9.80 -0.12
C GLU A 110 -15.16 10.27 -1.56
N GLU A 111 -14.26 10.04 -2.50
CA GLU A 111 -14.36 10.48 -3.90
C GLU A 111 -14.25 9.27 -4.85
N ASP A 112 -14.85 9.39 -6.03
CA ASP A 112 -14.72 8.38 -7.08
C ASP A 112 -13.28 8.25 -7.58
N CYS A 113 -12.79 7.02 -7.73
CA CYS A 113 -11.44 6.74 -8.21
C CYS A 113 -11.13 7.37 -9.58
N ASP A 114 -12.14 7.46 -10.46
CA ASP A 114 -12.00 8.06 -11.79
C ASP A 114 -11.80 9.59 -11.72
N ALA A 115 -12.46 10.26 -10.76
CA ALA A 115 -12.28 11.68 -10.51
C ALA A 115 -10.84 11.98 -10.03
N ILE A 116 -10.30 11.14 -9.16
CA ILE A 116 -8.93 11.27 -8.63
C ILE A 116 -7.90 11.07 -9.76
N MET A 117 -8.09 10.08 -10.64
CA MET A 117 -7.20 9.87 -11.80
C MET A 117 -7.18 11.08 -12.73
N THR A 118 -8.34 11.70 -12.97
CA THR A 118 -8.45 12.88 -13.85
C THR A 118 -7.79 14.11 -13.23
N GLN A 119 -7.99 14.36 -11.95
CA GLN A 119 -7.39 15.52 -11.24
C GLN A 119 -5.86 15.41 -11.14
N SER A 120 -5.32 14.20 -10.92
CA SER A 120 -3.88 13.99 -10.82
C SER A 120 -3.16 14.09 -12.17
N SER A 121 -3.85 13.91 -13.29
CA SER A 121 -3.28 14.11 -14.62
C SER A 121 -2.93 15.58 -14.90
N CYS A 122 -3.48 16.54 -14.15
CA CYS A 122 -3.20 17.98 -14.28
C CYS A 122 -2.00 18.44 -13.44
N HIS A 123 -1.46 17.59 -12.58
CA HIS A 123 -0.27 17.87 -11.75
C HIS A 123 0.87 16.94 -12.15
N ALA A 124 1.38 17.10 -13.38
CA ALA A 124 2.74 16.69 -13.67
C ALA A 124 3.66 17.64 -12.90
N PRO A 125 4.44 17.18 -11.91
CA PRO A 125 5.52 18.01 -11.42
C PRO A 125 6.50 18.17 -12.59
N SER A 126 6.66 19.37 -13.07
CA SER A 126 7.80 19.74 -13.91
C SER A 126 9.05 19.60 -13.05
N ALA A 127 9.50 18.39 -12.85
CA ALA A 127 10.86 18.14 -12.45
C ALA A 127 11.71 18.48 -13.67
N GLN A 128 12.14 19.73 -13.75
CA GLN A 128 13.32 20.08 -14.49
C GLN A 128 14.47 19.29 -13.85
N ILE A 129 14.72 18.12 -14.40
CA ILE A 129 16.00 17.46 -14.24
C ILE A 129 16.96 18.34 -15.01
N GLN A 130 17.62 19.24 -14.33
CA GLN A 130 18.88 19.80 -14.79
C GLN A 130 19.90 18.66 -14.66
N ASP A 131 19.94 17.80 -15.68
CA ASP A 131 21.05 16.90 -15.92
C ASP A 131 22.28 17.75 -16.33
N THR A 132 22.94 18.29 -15.35
CA THR A 132 24.36 18.60 -15.43
C THR A 132 25.11 17.54 -14.63
N VAL A 133 25.01 16.30 -15.06
CA VAL A 133 26.07 15.34 -14.79
C VAL A 133 27.19 15.73 -15.74
N ALA A 134 28.10 16.56 -15.26
CA ALA A 134 29.43 16.70 -15.87
C ALA A 134 30.05 15.31 -15.73
N VAL A 135 30.04 14.56 -16.84
CA VAL A 135 30.84 13.36 -16.99
C VAL A 135 32.26 13.87 -17.03
N GLN A 136 32.95 13.82 -15.89
CA GLN A 136 34.39 14.00 -15.84
C GLN A 136 34.97 12.82 -16.62
N GLU A 137 35.51 13.09 -17.81
CA GLU A 137 36.27 12.10 -18.54
C GLU A 137 37.35 11.55 -17.60
N VAL A 138 37.26 10.28 -17.33
CA VAL A 138 38.28 9.56 -16.54
C VAL A 138 39.50 9.50 -17.44
N ASP A 139 40.54 10.21 -17.06
CA ASP A 139 41.82 10.21 -17.75
C ASP A 139 42.47 8.83 -17.64
N LEU A 140 42.27 8.01 -18.66
CA LEU A 140 42.80 6.64 -18.76
C LEU A 140 44.34 6.59 -18.74
N HIS A 141 45.05 7.72 -18.95
CA HIS A 141 46.49 7.81 -18.87
C HIS A 141 47.03 7.56 -17.45
N LEU A 142 46.23 7.80 -16.43
CA LEU A 142 46.63 7.53 -15.05
C LEU A 142 46.65 6.02 -14.75
N TYR A 143 45.86 5.22 -15.46
CA TYR A 143 45.84 3.76 -15.31
C TYR A 143 47.06 3.09 -15.94
N ASP A 144 47.55 3.60 -17.09
CA ASP A 144 48.72 3.05 -17.76
C ASP A 144 50.02 3.29 -16.98
N THR A 145 50.13 4.39 -16.24
CA THR A 145 51.27 4.67 -15.36
C THR A 145 51.32 3.75 -14.16
N PHE A 146 50.15 3.31 -13.65
CA PHE A 146 50.07 2.39 -12.52
C PHE A 146 50.43 0.93 -12.87
N LEU A 147 50.15 0.52 -14.11
CA LEU A 147 50.52 -0.81 -14.62
C LEU A 147 51.99 -0.95 -15.00
N ARG A 148 52.64 0.15 -15.45
CA ARG A 148 54.08 0.11 -15.78
C ARG A 148 55.01 0.12 -14.55
N GLY A 149 54.50 0.53 -13.38
CA GLY A 149 55.29 0.58 -12.14
C GLY A 149 55.48 -0.75 -11.43
N LYS A 150 54.86 -1.84 -11.87
CA LYS A 150 54.94 -3.18 -11.23
C LYS A 150 55.74 -4.25 -11.99
N VAL A 151 56.43 -3.89 -13.07
CA VAL A 151 57.29 -4.83 -13.80
C VAL A 151 58.71 -4.36 -13.75
N GLY A 152 59.31 -4.38 -12.56
CA GLY A 152 60.70 -3.99 -12.41
C GLY A 152 61.21 -4.19 -10.98
N ALA A 153 61.08 -5.42 -10.45
CA ALA A 153 61.93 -5.86 -9.31
C ALA A 153 61.84 -7.38 -9.19
N ALA A 154 62.57 -8.06 -10.07
CA ALA A 154 62.99 -9.44 -9.82
C ALA A 154 64.30 -9.67 -10.55
N LEU A 155 65.41 -9.46 -9.85
CA LEU A 155 66.72 -10.07 -10.01
C LEU A 155 67.40 -10.02 -8.64
#